data_0fe06d9137cac34409459fdacfd7ebc1
#
_entry.id   0fe06d9137cac34409459fdacfd7ebc1
#
_cell.length_a   1.000
_cell.length_b   1.000
_cell.length_c   1.000
_cell.angle_alpha   90.00
_cell.angle_beta   90.00
_cell.angle_gamma   90.00
#
_symmetry.space_group_name_H-M   'P 1'
#
loop_
_entity.id
_entity.type
_entity.pdbx_description
1 polymer ?
#
loop_
_entity_poly.entity_id
_entity_poly.type
_entity_poly.pdbx_seq_one_letter_code
_entity_poly.pdbx_strand_id
1 'polypeptide(L)'
;VNAIDGNKFETINPATGKKLCAVAKCNHKDVNLAVKVSRKAFNSGVWSKSSPEHRKEVLLKFAELLRKHGDENSVLESVDTGKLITDCINEVANDAPMHFQWYGELIDKVFGKVGPTEPSITSLIVKEPIGVVAGIVPWNFPLMMAVWKMAPALAAGCSVIIKPAEDTPLTAIRVAQIGKEAGIPDGVLNVLPGYGDVGEALGRHKDVDAVSFTGSTEVGGYFLKYSSESNLKPVALEMGGKSPFIVLED
;
A
#
# COMPACT_ATOMS: atom_id res chain seq x y z
N VAL A 1 -2.62 13.66 10.47
CA VAL A 1 -2.02 14.82 9.79
C VAL A 1 -3.10 15.47 8.96
N ASN A 2 -3.17 16.81 8.93
CA ASN A 2 -4.11 17.54 8.07
C ASN A 2 -3.53 17.66 6.66
N ALA A 3 -4.39 17.80 5.65
CA ALA A 3 -3.97 18.23 4.32
C ALA A 3 -3.35 19.64 4.39
N ILE A 4 -2.45 19.96 3.46
CA ILE A 4 -1.70 21.24 3.46
C ILE A 4 -2.66 22.44 3.39
N ASP A 5 -3.75 22.31 2.66
CA ASP A 5 -4.78 23.35 2.53
C ASP A 5 -5.86 23.31 3.62
N GLY A 6 -5.78 22.34 4.55
CA GLY A 6 -6.73 22.13 5.63
C GLY A 6 -8.05 21.49 5.22
N ASN A 7 -8.25 21.19 3.94
CA ASN A 7 -9.48 20.60 3.44
C ASN A 7 -9.72 19.17 3.96
N LYS A 8 -11.00 18.83 4.13
CA LYS A 8 -11.44 17.52 4.61
C LYS A 8 -12.61 17.02 3.76
N PHE A 9 -12.82 15.73 3.74
CA PHE A 9 -14.03 15.07 3.28
C PHE A 9 -14.58 14.16 4.37
N GLU A 10 -15.84 13.80 4.27
CA GLU A 10 -16.53 12.97 5.24
C GLU A 10 -16.56 11.51 4.77
N THR A 11 -16.30 10.58 5.68
CA THR A 11 -16.59 9.16 5.47
C THR A 11 -17.96 8.86 6.04
N ILE A 12 -18.70 8.01 5.36
CA ILE A 12 -20.10 7.70 5.65
C ILE A 12 -20.23 6.19 5.92
N ASN A 13 -20.89 5.84 6.99
CA ASN A 13 -21.27 4.43 7.22
C ASN A 13 -22.36 4.03 6.23
N PRO A 14 -22.12 3.13 5.28
CA PRO A 14 -23.08 2.81 4.23
C PRO A 14 -24.35 2.11 4.75
N ALA A 15 -24.29 1.43 5.91
CA ALA A 15 -25.44 0.77 6.52
C ALA A 15 -26.43 1.77 7.16
N THR A 16 -25.96 2.93 7.60
CA THR A 16 -26.77 3.91 8.31
C THR A 16 -26.94 5.25 7.61
N GLY A 17 -26.12 5.51 6.59
CA GLY A 17 -26.02 6.81 5.92
C GLY A 17 -25.46 7.94 6.80
N LYS A 18 -24.95 7.61 8.01
CA LYS A 18 -24.44 8.60 8.95
C LYS A 18 -22.94 8.82 8.77
N LYS A 19 -22.51 10.05 9.00
CA LYS A 19 -21.09 10.40 9.04
C LYS A 19 -20.36 9.62 10.14
N LEU A 20 -19.21 9.06 9.79
CA LEU A 20 -18.26 8.45 10.72
C LEU A 20 -17.28 9.50 11.24
N CYS A 21 -16.52 10.10 10.34
CA CYS A 21 -15.57 11.15 10.70
C CYS A 21 -15.22 12.03 9.49
N ALA A 22 -14.35 13.02 9.73
CA ALA A 22 -13.76 13.84 8.67
C ALA A 22 -12.30 13.45 8.48
N VAL A 23 -11.93 13.17 7.24
CA VAL A 23 -10.59 12.74 6.81
C VAL A 23 -9.93 13.85 6.00
N ALA A 24 -8.61 13.96 6.06
CA ALA A 24 -7.85 14.92 5.26
C ALA A 24 -8.10 14.69 3.76
N LYS A 25 -8.46 15.74 3.03
CA LYS A 25 -8.61 15.74 1.57
C LYS A 25 -7.28 16.17 0.96
N CYS A 26 -6.39 15.19 0.74
CA CYS A 26 -5.11 15.44 0.10
C CYS A 26 -5.28 15.92 -1.34
N ASN A 27 -4.30 16.65 -1.84
CA ASN A 27 -4.21 17.15 -3.20
C ASN A 27 -2.77 17.03 -3.74
N HIS A 28 -2.50 17.59 -4.92
CA HIS A 28 -1.17 17.54 -5.56
C HIS A 28 -0.01 18.07 -4.70
N LYS A 29 -0.27 19.04 -3.77
CA LYS A 29 0.77 19.57 -2.85
C LYS A 29 1.13 18.53 -1.80
N ASP A 30 0.13 17.82 -1.28
CA ASP A 30 0.33 16.71 -0.34
C ASP A 30 1.08 15.55 -1.01
N VAL A 31 0.74 15.24 -2.27
CA VAL A 31 1.46 14.23 -3.07
C VAL A 31 2.93 14.61 -3.21
N ASN A 32 3.22 15.85 -3.64
CA ASN A 32 4.59 16.32 -3.79
C ASN A 32 5.38 16.25 -2.47
N LEU A 33 4.74 16.60 -1.35
CA LEU A 33 5.37 16.51 -0.03
C LEU A 33 5.65 15.04 0.34
N ALA A 34 4.66 14.16 0.21
CA ALA A 34 4.80 12.74 0.54
C ALA A 34 5.87 12.07 -0.32
N VAL A 35 5.89 12.31 -1.63
CA VAL A 35 6.92 11.77 -2.52
C VAL A 35 8.30 12.30 -2.15
N LYS A 36 8.43 13.60 -1.86
CA LYS A 36 9.69 14.20 -1.41
C LYS A 36 10.21 13.55 -0.12
N VAL A 37 9.32 13.33 0.86
CA VAL A 37 9.68 12.70 2.14
C VAL A 37 10.04 11.24 1.93
N SER A 38 9.27 10.49 1.13
CA SER A 38 9.55 9.09 0.79
C SER A 38 10.87 8.93 0.05
N ARG A 39 11.16 9.81 -0.92
CA ARG A 39 12.43 9.83 -1.66
C ARG A 39 13.62 10.13 -0.74
N LYS A 40 13.45 11.09 0.17
CA LYS A 40 14.48 11.41 1.18
C LYS A 40 14.75 10.21 2.09
N ALA A 41 13.71 9.54 2.59
CA ALA A 41 13.85 8.36 3.43
C ALA A 41 14.53 7.21 2.67
N PHE A 42 14.14 6.95 1.42
CA PHE A 42 14.77 5.96 0.57
C PHE A 42 16.26 6.23 0.33
N ASN A 43 16.59 7.45 -0.10
CA ASN A 43 17.96 7.83 -0.44
C ASN A 43 18.89 7.88 0.79
N SER A 44 18.35 8.14 1.99
CA SER A 44 19.13 8.11 3.23
C SER A 44 19.63 6.72 3.61
N GLY A 45 18.99 5.67 3.08
CA GLY A 45 19.34 4.30 3.40
C GLY A 45 18.77 3.80 4.73
N VAL A 46 18.00 4.61 5.47
CA VAL A 46 17.47 4.25 6.79
C VAL A 46 16.64 2.96 6.76
N TRP A 47 16.01 2.67 5.63
CA TRP A 47 15.26 1.44 5.37
C TRP A 47 15.83 0.65 4.19
N SER A 48 16.08 1.30 3.06
CA SER A 48 16.53 0.66 1.81
C SER A 48 17.90 -0.02 1.93
N LYS A 49 18.75 0.46 2.82
CA LYS A 49 20.09 -0.11 3.10
C LYS A 49 20.19 -0.76 4.49
N SER A 50 19.08 -0.85 5.23
CA SER A 50 19.07 -1.60 6.49
C SER A 50 19.26 -3.11 6.23
N SER A 51 19.76 -3.83 7.22
CA SER A 51 19.98 -5.26 7.07
C SER A 51 18.66 -6.01 6.82
N PRO A 52 18.69 -7.12 6.08
CA PRO A 52 17.52 -7.99 5.93
C PRO A 52 16.92 -8.41 7.28
N GLU A 53 17.75 -8.71 8.26
CA GLU A 53 17.34 -9.08 9.62
C GLU A 53 16.53 -7.99 10.29
N HIS A 54 17.02 -6.73 10.27
CA HIS A 54 16.29 -5.59 10.84
C HIS A 54 14.92 -5.39 10.20
N ARG A 55 14.81 -5.45 8.85
CA ARG A 55 13.52 -5.34 8.18
C ARG A 55 12.57 -6.47 8.54
N LYS A 56 13.10 -7.71 8.65
CA LYS A 56 12.36 -8.89 9.10
C LYS A 56 11.78 -8.67 10.49
N GLU A 57 12.59 -8.28 11.47
CA GLU A 57 12.17 -8.01 12.84
C GLU A 57 11.04 -6.97 12.90
N VAL A 58 11.20 -5.85 12.19
CA VAL A 58 10.18 -4.79 12.15
C VAL A 58 8.88 -5.29 11.51
N LEU A 59 8.93 -6.06 10.40
CA LEU A 59 7.72 -6.59 9.75
C LEU A 59 7.03 -7.66 10.60
N LEU A 60 7.76 -8.51 11.30
CA LEU A 60 7.18 -9.48 12.24
C LEU A 60 6.49 -8.78 13.41
N LYS A 61 7.13 -7.72 13.97
CA LYS A 61 6.50 -6.88 15.00
C LYS A 61 5.27 -6.15 14.46
N PHE A 62 5.30 -5.71 13.20
CA PHE A 62 4.13 -5.10 12.56
C PHE A 62 2.96 -6.10 12.49
N ALA A 63 3.23 -7.35 12.07
CA ALA A 63 2.24 -8.43 12.07
C ALA A 63 1.66 -8.69 13.47
N GLU A 64 2.51 -8.71 14.50
CA GLU A 64 2.08 -8.88 15.88
C GLU A 64 1.14 -7.74 16.34
N LEU A 65 1.53 -6.51 16.09
CA LEU A 65 0.71 -5.34 16.44
C LEU A 65 -0.61 -5.30 15.65
N LEU A 66 -0.63 -5.71 14.38
CA LEU A 66 -1.87 -5.85 13.62
C LEU A 66 -2.82 -6.89 14.25
N ARG A 67 -2.31 -8.04 14.70
CA ARG A 67 -3.13 -9.03 15.45
C ARG A 67 -3.66 -8.46 16.75
N LYS A 68 -2.81 -7.76 17.51
CA LYS A 68 -3.19 -7.11 18.75
C LYS A 68 -4.34 -6.11 18.57
N HIS A 69 -4.35 -5.39 17.45
CA HIS A 69 -5.39 -4.42 17.08
C HIS A 69 -6.42 -5.00 16.09
N GLY A 70 -6.49 -6.33 15.96
CA GLY A 70 -7.34 -7.01 14.99
C GLY A 70 -8.83 -6.69 15.14
N ASP A 71 -9.36 -6.77 16.35
CA ASP A 71 -10.78 -6.48 16.64
C ASP A 71 -11.12 -5.01 16.35
N GLU A 72 -10.25 -4.06 16.78
CA GLU A 72 -10.42 -2.63 16.50
C GLU A 72 -10.48 -2.37 15.00
N ASN A 73 -9.52 -2.90 14.25
CA ASN A 73 -9.44 -2.72 12.80
C ASN A 73 -10.58 -3.41 12.07
N SER A 74 -11.05 -4.57 12.54
CA SER A 74 -12.19 -5.29 11.95
C SER A 74 -13.49 -4.52 12.11
N VAL A 75 -13.73 -3.93 13.29
CA VAL A 75 -14.88 -3.04 13.49
C VAL A 75 -14.77 -1.80 12.62
N LEU A 76 -13.58 -1.19 12.54
CA LEU A 76 -13.33 -0.01 11.72
C LEU A 76 -13.61 -0.29 10.24
N GLU A 77 -13.13 -1.42 9.72
CA GLU A 77 -13.40 -1.82 8.32
C GLU A 77 -14.88 -2.12 8.08
N SER A 78 -15.55 -2.80 9.02
CA SER A 78 -16.98 -3.11 8.90
C SER A 78 -17.86 -1.85 8.83
N VAL A 79 -17.59 -0.84 9.66
CA VAL A 79 -18.38 0.41 9.64
C VAL A 79 -18.06 1.30 8.45
N ASP A 80 -16.83 1.23 7.92
CA ASP A 80 -16.35 2.02 6.77
C ASP A 80 -16.83 1.42 5.43
N THR A 81 -16.90 0.07 5.33
CA THR A 81 -17.25 -0.65 4.11
C THR A 81 -18.69 -1.14 4.05
N GLY A 82 -19.34 -1.36 5.19
CA GLY A 82 -20.62 -2.05 5.30
C GLY A 82 -20.51 -3.59 5.23
N LYS A 83 -19.32 -4.18 5.22
CA LYS A 83 -19.11 -5.63 5.27
C LYS A 83 -19.57 -6.23 6.59
N LEU A 84 -19.93 -7.50 6.56
CA LEU A 84 -20.22 -8.28 7.77
C LEU A 84 -18.98 -8.30 8.67
N ILE A 85 -19.20 -8.12 9.96
CA ILE A 85 -18.10 -8.14 10.95
C ILE A 85 -17.32 -9.46 10.95
N THR A 86 -18.00 -10.58 10.71
CA THR A 86 -17.36 -11.90 10.60
C THR A 86 -16.36 -11.96 9.45
N ASP A 87 -16.67 -11.36 8.30
CA ASP A 87 -15.77 -11.31 7.15
C ASP A 87 -14.59 -10.39 7.47
N CYS A 88 -14.85 -9.22 8.07
CA CYS A 88 -13.79 -8.32 8.50
C CYS A 88 -12.83 -8.95 9.53
N ILE A 89 -13.33 -9.76 10.48
CA ILE A 89 -12.48 -10.49 11.44
C ILE A 89 -11.54 -11.45 10.68
N ASN A 90 -12.05 -12.20 9.70
CA ASN A 90 -11.22 -13.10 8.93
C ASN A 90 -10.17 -12.36 8.10
N GLU A 91 -10.56 -11.33 7.37
CA GLU A 91 -9.69 -10.59 6.46
C GLU A 91 -8.68 -9.69 7.21
N VAL A 92 -9.14 -8.97 8.22
CA VAL A 92 -8.39 -7.89 8.88
C VAL A 92 -7.59 -8.39 10.08
N ALA A 93 -8.22 -9.20 10.95
CA ALA A 93 -7.54 -9.67 12.15
C ALA A 93 -6.66 -10.90 11.88
N ASN A 94 -7.02 -11.74 10.91
CA ASN A 94 -6.31 -12.99 10.63
C ASN A 94 -5.40 -12.88 9.39
N ASP A 95 -5.95 -12.52 8.22
CA ASP A 95 -5.20 -12.60 6.96
C ASP A 95 -4.21 -11.44 6.78
N ALA A 96 -4.59 -10.20 7.11
CA ALA A 96 -3.71 -9.05 6.93
C ALA A 96 -2.39 -9.17 7.71
N PRO A 97 -2.37 -9.57 9.00
CA PRO A 97 -1.13 -9.82 9.73
C PRO A 97 -0.31 -10.96 9.15
N MET A 98 -0.97 -12.02 8.63
CA MET A 98 -0.27 -13.16 8.02
C MET A 98 0.56 -12.73 6.82
N HIS A 99 0.09 -11.78 6.01
CA HIS A 99 0.87 -11.28 4.87
C HIS A 99 2.14 -10.53 5.32
N PHE A 100 2.06 -9.68 6.34
CA PHE A 100 3.27 -9.04 6.90
C PHE A 100 4.25 -10.06 7.47
N GLN A 101 3.75 -11.07 8.15
CA GLN A 101 4.57 -12.17 8.66
C GLN A 101 5.24 -12.92 7.51
N TRP A 102 4.47 -13.34 6.49
CA TRP A 102 4.98 -14.04 5.32
C TRP A 102 6.12 -13.30 4.63
N TYR A 103 5.89 -12.03 4.30
CA TYR A 103 6.92 -11.22 3.63
C TYR A 103 8.11 -10.92 4.56
N GLY A 104 7.90 -10.75 5.85
CA GLY A 104 8.97 -10.64 6.84
C GLY A 104 9.86 -11.89 6.86
N GLU A 105 9.26 -13.08 6.90
CA GLU A 105 9.96 -14.35 6.86
C GLU A 105 10.63 -14.63 5.51
N LEU A 106 10.17 -14.02 4.42
CA LEU A 106 10.69 -14.21 3.08
C LEU A 106 11.99 -13.42 2.83
N ILE A 107 12.24 -12.34 3.55
CA ILE A 107 13.34 -11.39 3.29
C ILE A 107 14.69 -12.10 3.17
N ASP A 108 14.99 -13.02 4.06
CA ASP A 108 16.27 -13.75 4.09
C ASP A 108 16.30 -14.97 3.14
N LYS A 109 15.27 -15.16 2.31
CA LYS A 109 15.13 -16.27 1.36
C LYS A 109 15.12 -15.83 -0.10
N VAL A 110 15.22 -14.53 -0.35
CA VAL A 110 15.27 -13.97 -1.72
C VAL A 110 16.72 -13.80 -2.12
N PHE A 111 17.29 -14.85 -2.73
CA PHE A 111 18.69 -14.87 -3.14
C PHE A 111 18.92 -14.16 -4.49
N GLY A 112 20.15 -13.65 -4.69
CA GLY A 112 20.71 -13.31 -5.98
C GLY A 112 21.04 -14.56 -6.81
N LYS A 113 21.61 -14.37 -8.00
CA LYS A 113 22.04 -15.46 -8.88
C LYS A 113 23.44 -15.19 -9.39
N VAL A 114 24.17 -16.26 -9.70
CA VAL A 114 25.41 -16.20 -10.48
C VAL A 114 25.07 -16.53 -11.92
N GLY A 115 25.40 -15.61 -12.84
CA GLY A 115 25.19 -15.80 -14.27
C GLY A 115 26.22 -16.71 -14.89
N PRO A 116 25.87 -17.48 -15.97
CA PRO A 116 26.82 -18.27 -16.71
C PRO A 116 27.75 -17.36 -17.52
N THR A 117 29.06 -17.49 -17.31
CA THR A 117 30.09 -16.68 -18.00
C THR A 117 31.33 -17.55 -18.26
N GLU A 118 32.27 -17.00 -19.01
CA GLU A 118 33.58 -17.61 -19.18
C GLU A 118 34.33 -17.75 -17.82
N PRO A 119 35.27 -18.70 -17.68
CA PRO A 119 35.95 -18.94 -16.40
C PRO A 119 36.69 -17.75 -15.78
N SER A 120 37.05 -16.76 -16.60
CA SER A 120 37.73 -15.54 -16.17
C SER A 120 36.78 -14.41 -15.71
N ILE A 121 35.47 -14.60 -15.84
CA ILE A 121 34.44 -13.57 -15.56
C ILE A 121 33.45 -14.11 -14.52
N THR A 122 33.12 -13.33 -13.52
CA THR A 122 32.00 -13.60 -12.58
C THR A 122 30.90 -12.59 -12.80
N SER A 123 29.69 -13.08 -13.14
CA SER A 123 28.49 -12.26 -13.26
C SER A 123 27.55 -12.52 -12.09
N LEU A 124 27.17 -11.46 -11.36
CA LEU A 124 26.25 -11.54 -10.22
C LEU A 124 24.96 -10.78 -10.55
N ILE A 125 23.81 -11.43 -10.29
CA ILE A 125 22.49 -10.79 -10.35
C ILE A 125 22.06 -10.48 -8.92
N VAL A 126 22.05 -9.19 -8.58
CA VAL A 126 21.70 -8.71 -7.24
C VAL A 126 20.29 -8.14 -7.24
N LYS A 127 19.54 -8.39 -6.17
CA LYS A 127 18.21 -7.80 -5.95
C LYS A 127 18.36 -6.51 -5.18
N GLU A 128 17.77 -5.42 -5.71
CA GLU A 128 17.79 -4.10 -5.07
C GLU A 128 16.36 -3.53 -4.97
N PRO A 129 16.06 -2.72 -3.94
CA PRO A 129 14.78 -2.03 -3.87
C PRO A 129 14.62 -1.02 -5.01
N ILE A 130 13.43 -0.99 -5.64
CA ILE A 130 13.19 -0.15 -6.82
C ILE A 130 13.12 1.36 -6.48
N GLY A 131 12.73 1.72 -5.26
CA GLY A 131 12.61 3.13 -4.86
C GLY A 131 11.33 3.45 -4.11
N VAL A 132 10.60 4.46 -4.57
CA VAL A 132 9.30 4.89 -4.05
C VAL A 132 8.18 4.21 -4.83
N VAL A 133 7.34 3.46 -4.13
CA VAL A 133 6.21 2.71 -4.69
C VAL A 133 4.89 3.39 -4.29
N ALA A 134 4.04 3.70 -5.27
CA ALA A 134 2.68 4.14 -5.01
C ALA A 134 1.71 2.96 -5.13
N GLY A 135 0.96 2.70 -4.06
CA GLY A 135 -0.11 1.71 -3.99
C GLY A 135 -1.47 2.38 -4.01
N ILE A 136 -2.28 2.11 -5.05
CA ILE A 136 -3.65 2.62 -5.15
C ILE A 136 -4.60 1.45 -4.95
N VAL A 137 -5.53 1.57 -3.99
CA VAL A 137 -6.35 0.46 -3.54
C VAL A 137 -7.85 0.78 -3.64
N PRO A 138 -8.70 -0.24 -3.90
CA PRO A 138 -10.15 -0.11 -4.04
C PRO A 138 -10.85 -0.10 -2.68
N TRP A 139 -12.18 0.05 -2.73
CA TRP A 139 -13.06 0.14 -1.57
C TRP A 139 -13.52 -1.21 -1.01
N ASN A 140 -13.52 -2.26 -1.82
CA ASN A 140 -14.14 -3.54 -1.45
C ASN A 140 -13.33 -4.42 -0.49
N PHE A 141 -11.98 -4.32 -0.52
CA PHE A 141 -11.04 -4.96 0.40
C PHE A 141 -9.97 -3.97 0.84
N PRO A 142 -10.33 -2.88 1.56
CA PRO A 142 -9.45 -1.73 1.76
C PRO A 142 -8.12 -2.11 2.39
N LEU A 143 -8.16 -2.78 3.55
CA LEU A 143 -6.95 -3.16 4.25
C LEU A 143 -6.17 -4.24 3.53
N MET A 144 -6.85 -5.30 3.06
CA MET A 144 -6.16 -6.40 2.39
C MET A 144 -5.40 -5.94 1.14
N MET A 145 -6.05 -5.13 0.28
CA MET A 145 -5.40 -4.60 -0.92
C MET A 145 -4.24 -3.65 -0.58
N ALA A 146 -4.36 -2.88 0.52
CA ALA A 146 -3.26 -2.06 1.01
C ALA A 146 -2.08 -2.92 1.50
N VAL A 147 -2.36 -3.96 2.29
CA VAL A 147 -1.34 -4.89 2.82
C VAL A 147 -0.62 -5.64 1.69
N TRP A 148 -1.33 -6.10 0.67
CA TRP A 148 -0.74 -6.78 -0.50
C TRP A 148 0.27 -5.91 -1.26
N LYS A 149 0.17 -4.59 -1.12
CA LYS A 149 1.12 -3.64 -1.72
C LYS A 149 2.19 -3.21 -0.73
N MET A 150 1.83 -2.96 0.53
CA MET A 150 2.76 -2.51 1.57
C MET A 150 3.77 -3.59 1.96
N ALA A 151 3.30 -4.79 2.28
CA ALA A 151 4.16 -5.83 2.83
C ALA A 151 5.32 -6.23 1.91
N PRO A 152 5.11 -6.56 0.61
CA PRO A 152 6.21 -6.89 -0.29
C PRO A 152 7.14 -5.70 -0.57
N ALA A 153 6.58 -4.49 -0.72
CA ALA A 153 7.39 -3.30 -1.00
C ALA A 153 8.29 -2.93 0.19
N LEU A 154 7.75 -2.98 1.42
CA LEU A 154 8.53 -2.76 2.64
C LEU A 154 9.59 -3.87 2.84
N ALA A 155 9.24 -5.13 2.62
CA ALA A 155 10.19 -6.25 2.69
C ALA A 155 11.35 -6.07 1.71
N ALA A 156 11.07 -5.60 0.50
CA ALA A 156 12.10 -5.28 -0.50
C ALA A 156 12.98 -4.09 -0.14
N GLY A 157 12.60 -3.27 0.84
CA GLY A 157 13.34 -2.06 1.24
C GLY A 157 12.88 -0.78 0.54
N CYS A 158 11.72 -0.78 -0.12
CA CYS A 158 11.13 0.39 -0.76
C CYS A 158 10.48 1.34 0.24
N SER A 159 10.33 2.60 -0.14
CA SER A 159 9.37 3.52 0.50
C SER A 159 8.02 3.41 -0.18
N VAL A 160 6.93 3.48 0.59
CA VAL A 160 5.57 3.20 0.11
C VAL A 160 4.63 4.37 0.40
N ILE A 161 3.82 4.72 -0.59
CA ILE A 161 2.73 5.69 -0.47
C ILE A 161 1.44 4.98 -0.85
N ILE A 162 0.49 4.86 0.07
CA ILE A 162 -0.84 4.26 -0.18
C ILE A 162 -1.87 5.35 -0.39
N LYS A 163 -2.60 5.26 -1.49
CA LYS A 163 -3.83 6.04 -1.73
C LYS A 163 -5.03 5.10 -1.55
N PRO A 164 -5.73 5.14 -0.42
CA PRO A 164 -6.97 4.38 -0.24
C PRO A 164 -8.10 4.95 -1.11
N ALA A 165 -9.14 4.14 -1.33
CA ALA A 165 -10.39 4.67 -1.87
C ALA A 165 -10.98 5.73 -0.92
N GLU A 166 -11.60 6.74 -1.49
CA GLU A 166 -12.22 7.82 -0.72
C GLU A 166 -13.35 7.35 0.18
N ASP A 167 -14.04 6.31 -0.24
CA ASP A 167 -15.17 5.73 0.52
C ASP A 167 -14.72 4.91 1.74
N THR A 168 -13.48 4.37 1.74
CA THR A 168 -12.99 3.44 2.76
C THR A 168 -11.53 3.70 3.16
N PRO A 169 -11.18 4.90 3.67
CA PRO A 169 -9.79 5.25 3.95
C PRO A 169 -9.32 4.86 5.36
N LEU A 170 -10.22 4.50 6.29
CA LEU A 170 -9.93 4.55 7.71
C LEU A 170 -8.92 3.50 8.15
N THR A 171 -9.06 2.25 7.69
CA THR A 171 -8.13 1.16 8.05
C THR A 171 -6.73 1.39 7.50
N ALA A 172 -6.57 1.93 6.29
CA ALA A 172 -5.26 2.27 5.75
C ALA A 172 -4.54 3.35 6.60
N ILE A 173 -5.28 4.35 7.09
CA ILE A 173 -4.74 5.39 7.98
C ILE A 173 -4.31 4.76 9.32
N ARG A 174 -5.14 3.91 9.91
CA ARG A 174 -4.84 3.25 11.19
C ARG A 174 -3.63 2.34 11.09
N VAL A 175 -3.52 1.59 10.03
CA VAL A 175 -2.40 0.67 9.80
C VAL A 175 -1.07 1.41 9.64
N ALA A 176 -1.05 2.59 9.02
CA ALA A 176 0.17 3.40 8.97
C ALA A 176 0.64 3.84 10.38
N GLN A 177 -0.28 4.12 11.31
CA GLN A 177 0.06 4.42 12.70
C GLN A 177 0.67 3.20 13.40
N ILE A 178 0.07 2.02 13.21
CA ILE A 178 0.59 0.74 13.73
C ILE A 178 1.97 0.44 13.15
N GLY A 179 2.20 0.73 11.86
CA GLY A 179 3.50 0.59 11.22
C GLY A 179 4.58 1.46 11.90
N LYS A 180 4.24 2.69 12.28
CA LYS A 180 5.14 3.56 13.05
C LYS A 180 5.46 2.96 14.44
N GLU A 181 4.47 2.42 15.14
CA GLU A 181 4.65 1.72 16.42
C GLU A 181 5.54 0.47 16.26
N ALA A 182 5.44 -0.22 15.13
CA ALA A 182 6.28 -1.37 14.80
C ALA A 182 7.76 -1.00 14.57
N GLY A 183 8.04 0.26 14.24
CA GLY A 183 9.39 0.74 13.97
C GLY A 183 9.68 1.09 12.51
N ILE A 184 8.65 1.16 11.65
CA ILE A 184 8.82 1.69 10.29
C ILE A 184 9.30 3.15 10.41
N PRO A 185 10.45 3.52 9.81
CA PRO A 185 10.98 4.87 9.90
C PRO A 185 10.08 5.91 9.24
N ASP A 186 10.15 7.15 9.73
CA ASP A 186 9.39 8.27 9.18
C ASP A 186 9.71 8.45 7.68
N GLY A 187 8.67 8.61 6.86
CA GLY A 187 8.76 8.77 5.42
C GLY A 187 8.81 7.46 4.61
N VAL A 188 9.05 6.32 5.25
CA VAL A 188 9.06 5.01 4.56
C VAL A 188 7.64 4.53 4.23
N LEU A 189 6.66 4.75 5.11
CA LEU A 189 5.25 4.44 4.87
C LEU A 189 4.41 5.70 5.04
N ASN A 190 3.64 6.05 4.01
CA ASN A 190 2.76 7.20 3.99
C ASN A 190 1.38 6.81 3.46
N VAL A 191 0.32 7.48 3.94
CA VAL A 191 -1.04 7.30 3.45
C VAL A 191 -1.61 8.65 3.05
N LEU A 192 -2.14 8.74 1.84
CA LEU A 192 -2.71 9.95 1.24
C LEU A 192 -4.19 9.73 0.89
N PRO A 193 -5.12 10.01 1.82
CA PRO A 193 -6.53 9.99 1.50
C PRO A 193 -6.90 11.13 0.55
N GLY A 194 -7.78 10.85 -0.41
CA GLY A 194 -8.21 11.84 -1.41
C GLY A 194 -8.88 11.16 -2.59
N TYR A 195 -9.26 11.94 -3.57
CA TYR A 195 -10.00 11.49 -4.76
C TYR A 195 -9.07 11.04 -5.90
N GLY A 196 -9.62 10.92 -7.11
CA GLY A 196 -8.88 10.46 -8.28
C GLY A 196 -7.69 11.35 -8.66
N ASP A 197 -7.75 12.64 -8.37
CA ASP A 197 -6.69 13.62 -8.59
C ASP A 197 -5.38 13.30 -7.84
N VAL A 198 -5.49 12.74 -6.62
CA VAL A 198 -4.33 12.23 -5.86
C VAL A 198 -3.72 11.01 -6.55
N GLY A 199 -4.55 10.10 -7.07
CA GLY A 199 -4.11 8.94 -7.84
C GLY A 199 -3.38 9.35 -9.13
N GLU A 200 -3.94 10.30 -9.89
CA GLU A 200 -3.32 10.86 -11.07
C GLU A 200 -1.97 11.53 -10.75
N ALA A 201 -1.94 12.37 -9.71
CA ALA A 201 -0.72 13.04 -9.30
C ALA A 201 0.40 12.05 -8.92
N LEU A 202 0.09 10.95 -8.22
CA LEU A 202 1.04 9.86 -7.93
C LEU A 202 1.48 9.14 -9.21
N GLY A 203 0.54 8.81 -10.11
CA GLY A 203 0.83 8.14 -11.37
C GLY A 203 1.76 8.94 -12.28
N ARG A 204 1.62 10.26 -12.31
CA ARG A 204 2.43 11.20 -13.13
C ARG A 204 3.72 11.66 -12.45
N HIS A 205 3.89 11.42 -11.15
CA HIS A 205 5.04 11.96 -10.42
C HIS A 205 6.35 11.29 -10.84
N LYS A 206 7.34 12.07 -11.29
CA LYS A 206 8.62 11.54 -11.83
C LYS A 206 9.49 10.84 -10.78
N ASP A 207 9.35 11.19 -9.49
CA ASP A 207 10.08 10.57 -8.37
C ASP A 207 9.31 9.39 -7.73
N VAL A 208 8.24 8.91 -8.35
CA VAL A 208 7.61 7.62 -8.08
C VAL A 208 8.18 6.61 -9.07
N ASP A 209 8.76 5.52 -8.56
CA ASP A 209 9.49 4.53 -9.37
C ASP A 209 8.62 3.37 -9.84
N ALA A 210 7.53 3.08 -9.14
CA ALA A 210 6.56 2.06 -9.54
C ALA A 210 5.16 2.38 -9.01
N VAL A 211 4.14 1.91 -9.73
CA VAL A 211 2.74 1.97 -9.30
C VAL A 211 2.18 0.55 -9.22
N SER A 212 1.49 0.25 -8.13
CA SER A 212 0.65 -0.95 -7.99
C SER A 212 -0.79 -0.51 -7.78
N PHE A 213 -1.63 -0.82 -8.74
CA PHE A 213 -3.04 -0.41 -8.79
C PHE A 213 -3.95 -1.64 -8.68
N THR A 214 -5.02 -1.51 -7.90
CA THR A 214 -6.17 -2.43 -7.92
C THR A 214 -7.45 -1.61 -8.03
N GLY A 215 -8.30 -1.94 -9.02
CA GLY A 215 -9.56 -1.25 -9.26
C GLY A 215 -10.18 -1.55 -10.62
N SER A 216 -10.90 -0.58 -11.21
CA SER A 216 -11.55 -0.76 -12.50
C SER A 216 -10.55 -0.80 -13.67
N THR A 217 -10.92 -1.51 -14.73
CA THR A 217 -10.13 -1.58 -15.98
C THR A 217 -9.93 -0.20 -16.59
N GLU A 218 -10.95 0.66 -16.54
CA GLU A 218 -10.87 2.03 -17.05
C GLU A 218 -9.77 2.82 -16.35
N VAL A 219 -9.79 2.86 -15.00
CA VAL A 219 -8.79 3.59 -14.22
C VAL A 219 -7.40 2.96 -14.35
N GLY A 220 -7.32 1.63 -14.47
CA GLY A 220 -6.05 0.94 -14.78
C GLY A 220 -5.42 1.42 -16.08
N GLY A 221 -6.25 1.65 -17.12
CA GLY A 221 -5.81 2.25 -18.39
C GLY A 221 -5.22 3.65 -18.22
N TYR A 222 -5.78 4.46 -17.31
CA TYR A 222 -5.19 5.78 -17.01
C TYR A 222 -3.80 5.67 -16.40
N PHE A 223 -3.52 4.70 -15.53
CA PHE A 223 -2.17 4.53 -14.96
C PHE A 223 -1.13 4.14 -16.00
N LEU A 224 -1.47 3.34 -17.01
CA LEU A 224 -0.58 3.10 -18.16
C LEU A 224 -0.29 4.39 -18.92
N LYS A 225 -1.32 5.20 -19.15
CA LYS A 225 -1.17 6.52 -19.78
C LYS A 225 -0.29 7.45 -18.94
N TYR A 226 -0.52 7.56 -17.64
CA TYR A 226 0.29 8.38 -16.74
C TYR A 226 1.76 7.96 -16.72
N SER A 227 2.02 6.66 -16.75
CA SER A 227 3.39 6.14 -16.86
C SER A 227 4.05 6.58 -18.17
N SER A 228 3.36 6.40 -19.31
CA SER A 228 3.90 6.75 -20.64
C SER A 228 4.15 8.25 -20.81
N GLU A 229 3.37 9.09 -20.14
CA GLU A 229 3.48 10.55 -20.20
C GLU A 229 4.40 11.14 -19.10
N SER A 230 5.09 10.29 -18.32
CA SER A 230 5.95 10.76 -17.23
C SER A 230 7.39 10.18 -17.33
N ASN A 231 7.67 9.11 -16.62
CA ASN A 231 9.00 8.54 -16.49
C ASN A 231 9.07 7.05 -16.88
N LEU A 232 8.03 6.53 -17.52
CA LEU A 232 7.93 5.11 -17.95
C LEU A 232 8.06 4.11 -16.80
N LYS A 233 7.59 4.50 -15.58
CA LYS A 233 7.62 3.62 -14.41
C LYS A 233 6.79 2.34 -14.65
N PRO A 234 7.22 1.18 -14.14
CA PRO A 234 6.42 -0.03 -14.18
C PRO A 234 5.09 0.15 -13.45
N VAL A 235 4.03 -0.39 -14.04
CA VAL A 235 2.66 -0.36 -13.50
C VAL A 235 2.17 -1.79 -13.39
N ALA A 236 1.94 -2.25 -12.15
CA ALA A 236 1.27 -3.53 -11.87
C ALA A 236 -0.23 -3.27 -11.70
N LEU A 237 -1.04 -4.00 -12.47
CA LEU A 237 -2.49 -3.80 -12.52
C LEU A 237 -3.22 -5.07 -12.08
N GLU A 238 -4.09 -4.91 -11.08
CA GLU A 238 -5.11 -5.88 -10.71
C GLU A 238 -6.49 -5.27 -10.98
N MET A 239 -7.25 -5.88 -11.89
CA MET A 239 -8.48 -5.28 -12.42
C MET A 239 -9.63 -6.27 -12.42
N GLY A 240 -10.84 -5.80 -12.79
CA GLY A 240 -12.03 -6.62 -12.88
C GLY A 240 -11.92 -7.76 -13.89
N GLY A 241 -12.65 -8.85 -13.62
CA GLY A 241 -12.75 -10.02 -14.47
C GLY A 241 -14.06 -10.09 -15.25
N LYS A 242 -14.24 -11.20 -15.98
CA LYS A 242 -15.41 -11.53 -16.78
C LYS A 242 -15.97 -12.92 -16.44
N SER A 243 -15.77 -13.37 -15.19
CA SER A 243 -16.31 -14.63 -14.72
C SER A 243 -17.83 -14.65 -14.80
N PRO A 244 -18.47 -15.69 -15.37
CA PRO A 244 -19.92 -15.78 -15.42
C PRO A 244 -20.47 -16.05 -14.02
N PHE A 245 -21.54 -15.33 -13.67
CA PHE A 245 -22.35 -15.59 -12.48
C PHE A 245 -23.75 -15.98 -12.96
N ILE A 246 -24.11 -17.25 -12.75
CA ILE A 246 -25.36 -17.83 -13.26
C ILE A 246 -26.32 -18.07 -12.10
N VAL A 247 -27.47 -17.41 -12.14
CA VAL A 247 -28.55 -17.59 -11.16
C VAL A 247 -29.66 -18.40 -11.84
N LEU A 248 -30.00 -19.54 -11.25
CA LEU A 248 -31.13 -20.37 -11.67
C LEU A 248 -32.41 -19.96 -10.95
N GLU A 249 -33.55 -20.49 -11.40
CA GLU A 249 -34.86 -20.11 -10.88
C GLU A 249 -35.17 -20.72 -9.49
N ASP A 250 -34.53 -21.82 -9.14
CA ASP A 250 -34.74 -22.59 -7.90
C ASP A 250 -33.82 -22.15 -6.72
#